data_853b7e56668ea89e9d50f79d69160fd5
#
_entry.id   853b7e56668ea89e9d50f79d69160fd5
#
_cell.length_a   1.000
_cell.length_b   1.000
_cell.length_c   1.000
_cell.angle_alpha   90.00
_cell.angle_beta   90.00
_cell.angle_gamma   90.00
#
_symmetry.space_group_name_H-M   'P 1'
#
loop_
_entity.id
_entity.type
_entity.pdbx_description
1 polymer ?
#
loop_
_entity_poly.entity_id
_entity_poly.type
_entity_poly.pdbx_seq_one_letter_code
_entity_poly.pdbx_strand_id
1 'polypeptide(L)'
;MESMKISLAGDLGSGKSTVGRIIGEKCGLEFYSTGTIQRKIALERGMTTYELNRYMEDHPEIDDEIDNGLKELENSDKNLVIDSRLAWHFVPSSFAVYMTTMSEISARRIMNAKRDSEPFASIDEAIESISLRRASESRRYLSMYGVDIKNMDNYDLVLDTSFVPPEKVADTVLKYYKMAREGKKFDKYVLSPKRIYPLSPKEDNKIAVAERDGDFFLVAGKTQFLSLVKRGVKLVSCQKGEGDFCAEGYRAQLETWEKESGIAFSRVPACLKG
;
A
#
# COMPACT_ATOMS: atom_id res chain seq x y z
N MET A 1 -13.80 8.79 25.74
CA MET A 1 -13.54 9.08 24.30
C MET A 1 -13.03 7.79 23.69
N GLU A 2 -13.51 7.43 22.52
CA GLU A 2 -13.04 6.23 21.81
C GLU A 2 -11.55 6.39 21.44
N SER A 3 -10.76 5.33 21.63
CA SER A 3 -9.32 5.36 21.38
C SER A 3 -9.01 5.60 19.89
N MET A 4 -7.95 6.36 19.62
CA MET A 4 -7.48 6.58 18.25
C MET A 4 -6.62 5.39 17.81
N LYS A 5 -7.11 4.61 16.84
CA LYS A 5 -6.37 3.50 16.26
C LYS A 5 -6.26 3.68 14.75
N ILE A 6 -5.05 3.64 14.21
CA ILE A 6 -4.75 3.70 12.77
C ILE A 6 -3.92 2.47 12.42
N SER A 7 -4.39 1.65 11.49
CA SER A 7 -3.64 0.51 10.97
C SER A 7 -3.03 0.82 9.60
N LEU A 8 -1.74 0.53 9.45
CA LEU A 8 -0.98 0.72 8.22
C LEU A 8 -0.60 -0.64 7.65
N ALA A 9 -1.30 -1.05 6.60
CA ALA A 9 -0.96 -2.21 5.79
C ALA A 9 -0.36 -1.78 4.45
N GLY A 10 -0.01 -2.73 3.58
CA GLY A 10 0.39 -2.43 2.22
C GLY A 10 1.76 -2.95 1.83
N ASP A 11 2.27 -2.43 0.72
CA ASP A 11 3.46 -2.94 0.04
C ASP A 11 4.73 -2.92 0.90
N LEU A 12 5.60 -3.89 0.68
CA LEU A 12 6.96 -3.85 1.20
C LEU A 12 7.66 -2.59 0.68
N GLY A 13 8.43 -1.91 1.51
CA GLY A 13 9.11 -0.67 1.10
C GLY A 13 8.20 0.56 0.87
N SER A 14 6.89 0.47 1.15
CA SER A 14 5.97 1.63 1.05
C SER A 14 6.20 2.70 2.13
N GLY A 15 7.05 2.44 3.13
CA GLY A 15 7.39 3.40 4.17
C GLY A 15 6.48 3.37 5.39
N LYS A 16 5.71 2.31 5.60
CA LYS A 16 4.78 2.17 6.74
C LYS A 16 5.40 2.53 8.09
N SER A 17 6.53 1.91 8.41
CA SER A 17 7.18 2.14 9.71
C SER A 17 7.67 3.58 9.89
N THR A 18 8.13 4.23 8.82
CA THR A 18 8.53 5.65 8.86
C THR A 18 7.31 6.54 9.08
N VAL A 19 6.27 6.35 8.28
CA VAL A 19 5.02 7.11 8.37
C VAL A 19 4.32 6.87 9.71
N GLY A 20 4.30 5.63 10.19
CA GLY A 20 3.72 5.27 11.49
C GLY A 20 4.41 5.99 12.65
N ARG A 21 5.75 6.06 12.65
CA ARG A 21 6.49 6.85 13.67
C ARG A 21 6.15 8.34 13.61
N ILE A 22 6.12 8.92 12.41
CA ILE A 22 5.75 10.33 12.23
C ILE A 22 4.34 10.61 12.75
N ILE A 23 3.38 9.74 12.47
CA ILE A 23 2.00 9.86 13.01
C ILE A 23 2.02 9.73 14.54
N GLY A 24 2.75 8.73 15.06
CA GLY A 24 2.90 8.52 16.50
C GLY A 24 3.43 9.76 17.21
N GLU A 25 4.51 10.34 16.70
CA GLU A 25 5.12 11.57 17.25
C GLU A 25 4.19 12.79 17.16
N LYS A 26 3.51 12.97 16.00
CA LYS A 26 2.59 14.12 15.80
C LYS A 26 1.35 14.07 16.69
N CYS A 27 0.86 12.88 17.02
CA CYS A 27 -0.42 12.72 17.72
C CYS A 27 -0.29 12.10 19.12
N GLY A 28 0.93 11.81 19.57
CA GLY A 28 1.16 11.15 20.86
C GLY A 28 0.62 9.71 20.90
N LEU A 29 0.72 8.99 19.77
CA LEU A 29 0.26 7.60 19.66
C LEU A 29 1.41 6.61 19.89
N GLU A 30 1.13 5.49 20.55
CA GLU A 30 2.07 4.38 20.67
C GLU A 30 2.22 3.69 19.31
N PHE A 31 3.47 3.44 18.88
CA PHE A 31 3.76 2.76 17.61
C PHE A 31 4.03 1.27 17.84
N TYR A 32 3.22 0.41 17.24
CA TYR A 32 3.35 -1.05 17.25
C TYR A 32 3.68 -1.57 15.84
N SER A 33 4.64 -2.50 15.71
CA SER A 33 5.04 -3.03 14.39
C SER A 33 5.34 -4.52 14.43
N THR A 34 4.51 -5.32 13.78
CA THR A 34 4.74 -6.77 13.59
C THR A 34 5.97 -7.04 12.72
N GLY A 35 6.26 -6.18 11.74
CA GLY A 35 7.48 -6.30 10.94
C GLY A 35 8.76 -6.11 11.76
N THR A 36 8.72 -5.35 12.85
CA THR A 36 9.84 -5.25 13.78
C THR A 36 10.00 -6.52 14.59
N ILE A 37 8.89 -7.12 15.04
CA ILE A 37 8.87 -8.40 15.76
C ILE A 37 9.43 -9.51 14.85
N GLN A 38 8.95 -9.62 13.61
CA GLN A 38 9.46 -10.60 12.65
C GLN A 38 10.98 -10.47 12.41
N ARG A 39 11.50 -9.26 12.26
CA ARG A 39 12.95 -9.05 12.09
C ARG A 39 13.75 -9.47 13.32
N LYS A 40 13.22 -9.23 14.52
CA LYS A 40 13.84 -9.69 15.75
C LYS A 40 13.91 -11.22 15.81
N ILE A 41 12.80 -11.91 15.52
CA ILE A 41 12.73 -13.37 15.47
C ILE A 41 13.71 -13.91 14.41
N ALA A 42 13.79 -13.29 13.22
CA ALA A 42 14.72 -13.68 12.16
C ALA A 42 16.18 -13.60 12.64
N LEU A 43 16.55 -12.47 13.26
CA LEU A 43 17.90 -12.25 13.78
C LEU A 43 18.25 -13.27 14.88
N GLU A 44 17.36 -13.52 15.83
CA GLU A 44 17.55 -14.49 16.93
C GLU A 44 17.74 -15.92 16.41
N ARG A 45 17.17 -16.24 15.24
CA ARG A 45 17.29 -17.55 14.59
C ARG A 45 18.41 -17.61 13.55
N GLY A 46 19.18 -16.53 13.35
CA GLY A 46 20.23 -16.45 12.33
C GLY A 46 19.72 -16.52 10.90
N MET A 47 18.48 -16.07 10.66
CA MET A 47 17.79 -16.10 9.37
C MET A 47 17.67 -14.70 8.78
N THR A 48 17.65 -14.61 7.47
CA THR A 48 17.13 -13.43 6.76
C THR A 48 15.61 -13.33 6.93
N THR A 49 15.03 -12.16 6.69
CA THR A 49 13.58 -12.01 6.73
C THR A 49 12.87 -12.87 5.67
N TYR A 50 13.53 -13.13 4.54
CA TYR A 50 13.03 -14.02 3.50
C TYR A 50 13.01 -15.48 3.95
N GLU A 51 14.11 -15.97 4.53
CA GLU A 51 14.18 -17.33 5.08
C GLU A 51 13.18 -17.55 6.20
N LEU A 52 13.01 -16.57 7.10
CA LEU A 52 11.98 -16.66 8.14
C LEU A 52 10.58 -16.77 7.52
N ASN A 53 10.25 -15.98 6.50
CA ASN A 53 8.93 -16.08 5.85
C ASN A 53 8.67 -17.45 5.23
N ARG A 54 9.68 -18.09 4.64
CA ARG A 54 9.57 -19.47 4.15
C ARG A 54 9.42 -20.46 5.29
N TYR A 55 10.21 -20.31 6.35
CA TYR A 55 10.15 -21.15 7.54
C TYR A 55 8.75 -21.13 8.19
N MET A 56 8.12 -19.96 8.23
CA MET A 56 6.76 -19.77 8.73
C MET A 56 5.67 -20.48 7.91
N GLU A 57 5.95 -20.91 6.67
CA GLU A 57 4.99 -21.70 5.88
C GLU A 57 4.71 -23.07 6.55
N ASP A 58 5.71 -23.64 7.21
CA ASP A 58 5.64 -24.92 7.94
C ASP A 58 5.53 -24.74 9.46
N HIS A 59 5.58 -23.49 9.97
CA HIS A 59 5.61 -23.13 11.38
C HIS A 59 4.57 -22.04 11.71
N PRO A 60 3.26 -22.38 11.66
CA PRO A 60 2.18 -21.40 11.88
C PRO A 60 2.15 -20.83 13.30
N GLU A 61 2.76 -21.51 14.28
CA GLU A 61 2.88 -21.02 15.66
C GLU A 61 3.55 -19.65 15.78
N ILE A 62 4.42 -19.28 14.82
CA ILE A 62 5.08 -17.97 14.80
C ILE A 62 4.10 -16.88 14.35
N ASP A 63 3.24 -17.17 13.34
CA ASP A 63 2.16 -16.26 12.98
C ASP A 63 1.19 -16.08 14.15
N ASP A 64 0.80 -17.16 14.83
CA ASP A 64 -0.09 -17.11 15.99
C ASP A 64 0.47 -16.25 17.13
N GLU A 65 1.77 -16.34 17.42
CA GLU A 65 2.44 -15.51 18.44
C GLU A 65 2.34 -14.00 18.07
N ILE A 66 2.63 -13.66 16.82
CA ILE A 66 2.60 -12.28 16.32
C ILE A 66 1.15 -11.75 16.31
N ASP A 67 0.20 -12.56 15.88
CA ASP A 67 -1.19 -12.15 15.67
C ASP A 67 -1.99 -12.09 16.97
N ASN A 68 -1.62 -12.89 17.99
CA ASN A 68 -2.18 -12.75 19.34
C ASN A 68 -1.87 -11.36 19.93
N GLY A 69 -0.67 -10.84 19.69
CA GLY A 69 -0.33 -9.47 20.06
C GLY A 69 -1.25 -8.42 19.39
N LEU A 70 -1.68 -8.65 18.14
CA LEU A 70 -2.65 -7.76 17.47
C LEU A 70 -4.05 -7.85 18.09
N LYS A 71 -4.52 -9.06 18.41
CA LYS A 71 -5.86 -9.28 19.04
C LYS A 71 -5.98 -8.55 20.39
N GLU A 72 -4.90 -8.52 21.17
CA GLU A 72 -4.86 -7.78 22.43
C GLU A 72 -5.01 -6.26 22.23
N LEU A 73 -4.50 -5.71 21.12
CA LEU A 73 -4.60 -4.29 20.81
C LEU A 73 -6.05 -3.86 20.50
N GLU A 74 -6.92 -4.74 20.00
CA GLU A 74 -8.33 -4.41 19.76
C GLU A 74 -9.05 -4.01 21.06
N ASN A 75 -8.80 -4.76 22.14
CA ASN A 75 -9.44 -4.53 23.43
C ASN A 75 -8.71 -3.47 24.29
N SER A 76 -7.66 -2.87 23.78
CA SER A 76 -6.86 -1.87 24.47
C SER A 76 -7.48 -0.48 24.33
N ASP A 77 -7.51 0.31 25.40
CA ASP A 77 -7.90 1.72 25.40
C ASP A 77 -6.78 2.66 24.92
N LYS A 78 -5.68 2.10 24.44
CA LYS A 78 -4.52 2.86 23.98
C LYS A 78 -4.80 3.54 22.63
N ASN A 79 -4.20 4.70 22.43
CA ASN A 79 -4.11 5.36 21.15
C ASN A 79 -2.91 4.79 20.36
N LEU A 80 -3.15 4.20 19.19
CA LEU A 80 -2.18 3.35 18.49
C LEU A 80 -2.01 3.69 17.02
N VAL A 81 -0.77 3.59 16.52
CA VAL A 81 -0.47 3.36 15.11
C VAL A 81 0.12 1.96 14.97
N ILE A 82 -0.51 1.14 14.15
CA ILE A 82 -0.20 -0.28 14.01
C ILE A 82 0.33 -0.56 12.60
N ASP A 83 1.62 -0.88 12.46
CA ASP A 83 2.25 -1.30 11.21
C ASP A 83 2.19 -2.84 11.11
N SER A 84 1.13 -3.33 10.49
CA SER A 84 0.93 -4.77 10.25
C SER A 84 0.03 -5.01 9.05
N ARG A 85 0.26 -6.12 8.33
CA ARG A 85 -0.57 -6.52 7.19
C ARG A 85 -1.95 -6.99 7.59
N LEU A 86 -2.11 -7.49 8.80
CA LEU A 86 -3.37 -8.04 9.33
C LEU A 86 -4.00 -7.16 10.42
N ALA A 87 -3.45 -5.96 10.69
CA ALA A 87 -4.01 -5.10 11.73
C ALA A 87 -5.48 -4.73 11.45
N TRP A 88 -5.84 -4.44 10.20
CA TRP A 88 -7.24 -4.17 9.81
C TRP A 88 -8.18 -5.36 10.11
N HIS A 89 -7.66 -6.58 10.10
CA HIS A 89 -8.42 -7.81 10.37
C HIS A 89 -8.58 -8.07 11.87
N PHE A 90 -7.50 -7.94 12.65
CA PHE A 90 -7.50 -8.21 14.10
C PHE A 90 -7.85 -6.99 14.96
N VAL A 91 -7.79 -5.79 14.40
CA VAL A 91 -8.13 -4.52 15.05
C VAL A 91 -9.15 -3.75 14.18
N PRO A 92 -10.36 -4.30 14.00
CA PRO A 92 -11.38 -3.73 13.11
C PRO A 92 -11.87 -2.33 13.53
N SER A 93 -11.64 -1.92 14.79
CA SER A 93 -11.89 -0.56 15.26
C SER A 93 -10.91 0.47 14.69
N SER A 94 -9.81 0.04 14.05
CA SER A 94 -8.80 0.94 13.49
C SER A 94 -9.23 1.52 12.13
N PHE A 95 -8.80 2.76 11.85
CA PHE A 95 -8.86 3.32 10.50
C PHE A 95 -7.79 2.64 9.63
N ALA A 96 -8.25 1.83 8.68
CA ALA A 96 -7.41 0.94 7.90
C ALA A 96 -6.85 1.61 6.64
N VAL A 97 -5.52 1.74 6.55
CA VAL A 97 -4.83 2.35 5.42
C VAL A 97 -3.95 1.33 4.70
N TYR A 98 -4.18 1.17 3.38
CA TYR A 98 -3.27 0.45 2.51
C TYR A 98 -2.28 1.40 1.84
N MET A 99 -1.01 1.26 2.12
CA MET A 99 0.06 2.06 1.52
C MET A 99 0.67 1.32 0.33
N THR A 100 0.38 1.79 -0.89
CA THR A 100 0.95 1.23 -2.12
C THR A 100 2.21 1.97 -2.56
N THR A 101 3.09 1.27 -3.30
CA THR A 101 4.27 1.88 -3.91
C THR A 101 4.71 1.12 -5.16
N MET A 102 5.42 1.79 -6.08
CA MET A 102 6.02 1.12 -7.25
C MET A 102 7.11 0.15 -6.82
N SER A 103 7.20 -0.99 -7.52
CA SER A 103 8.18 -2.06 -7.19
C SER A 103 9.62 -1.56 -7.20
N GLU A 104 10.00 -0.74 -8.19
CA GLU A 104 11.35 -0.18 -8.31
C GLU A 104 11.66 0.79 -7.16
N ILE A 105 10.68 1.59 -6.73
CA ILE A 105 10.84 2.51 -5.60
C ILE A 105 10.91 1.73 -4.29
N SER A 106 10.10 0.69 -4.15
CA SER A 106 10.13 -0.25 -3.03
C SER A 106 11.53 -0.88 -2.89
N ALA A 107 12.05 -1.47 -3.97
CA ALA A 107 13.36 -2.10 -4.00
C ALA A 107 14.48 -1.13 -3.61
N ARG A 108 14.53 0.08 -4.23
CA ARG A 108 15.50 1.12 -3.88
C ARG A 108 15.44 1.53 -2.40
N ARG A 109 14.22 1.69 -1.84
CA ARG A 109 14.05 2.04 -0.43
C ARG A 109 14.54 0.96 0.51
N ILE A 110 14.28 -0.31 0.19
CA ILE A 110 14.72 -1.45 1.00
C ILE A 110 16.25 -1.58 0.95
N MET A 111 16.85 -1.50 -0.24
CA MET A 111 18.32 -1.52 -0.40
C MET A 111 19.01 -0.36 0.33
N ASN A 112 18.46 0.86 0.22
CA ASN A 112 19.02 2.04 0.90
C ASN A 112 18.87 2.00 2.42
N ALA A 113 17.92 1.21 2.93
CA ALA A 113 17.71 1.07 4.38
C ALA A 113 18.83 0.27 5.08
N LYS A 114 19.80 -0.28 4.32
CA LYS A 114 20.94 -1.06 4.82
C LYS A 114 20.56 -2.05 5.93
N ARG A 115 19.53 -2.84 5.65
CA ARG A 115 19.05 -3.84 6.59
C ARG A 115 19.93 -5.08 6.49
N ASP A 116 20.60 -5.46 7.56
CA ASP A 116 21.45 -6.66 7.59
C ASP A 116 20.69 -7.94 7.21
N SER A 117 19.38 -7.94 7.44
CA SER A 117 18.46 -9.06 7.12
C SER A 117 17.98 -9.09 5.66
N GLU A 118 18.36 -8.13 4.81
CA GLU A 118 17.89 -7.99 3.43
C GLU A 118 19.02 -7.51 2.50
N PRO A 119 20.16 -8.28 2.35
CA PRO A 119 21.23 -7.91 1.42
C PRO A 119 20.83 -8.29 -0.01
N PHE A 120 20.84 -7.32 -0.93
CA PHE A 120 20.58 -7.54 -2.37
C PHE A 120 21.72 -6.98 -3.20
N ALA A 121 22.15 -7.74 -4.21
CA ALA A 121 23.22 -7.33 -5.14
C ALA A 121 22.69 -6.40 -6.24
N SER A 122 21.40 -6.47 -6.57
CA SER A 122 20.77 -5.66 -7.62
C SER A 122 19.34 -5.25 -7.29
N ILE A 123 18.81 -4.25 -8.01
CA ILE A 123 17.42 -3.82 -7.91
C ILE A 123 16.49 -4.94 -8.38
N ASP A 124 16.83 -5.66 -9.43
CA ASP A 124 16.01 -6.74 -9.97
C ASP A 124 15.90 -7.89 -8.98
N GLU A 125 16.99 -8.29 -8.34
CA GLU A 125 16.99 -9.28 -7.25
C GLU A 125 16.09 -8.82 -6.08
N ALA A 126 16.17 -7.56 -5.70
CA ALA A 126 15.31 -7.01 -4.66
C ALA A 126 13.82 -7.05 -5.05
N ILE A 127 13.49 -6.71 -6.30
CA ILE A 127 12.10 -6.78 -6.82
C ILE A 127 11.60 -8.22 -6.78
N GLU A 128 12.39 -9.18 -7.25
CA GLU A 128 12.03 -10.60 -7.25
C GLU A 128 11.80 -11.11 -5.83
N SER A 129 12.73 -10.88 -4.91
CA SER A 129 12.63 -11.27 -3.51
C SER A 129 11.38 -10.67 -2.82
N ILE A 130 11.10 -9.38 -3.05
CA ILE A 130 9.91 -8.69 -2.55
C ILE A 130 8.64 -9.38 -3.10
N SER A 131 8.63 -9.73 -4.38
CA SER A 131 7.49 -10.39 -5.04
C SER A 131 7.25 -11.78 -4.47
N LEU A 132 8.28 -12.58 -4.31
CA LEU A 132 8.22 -13.93 -3.72
C LEU A 132 7.73 -13.89 -2.27
N ARG A 133 8.29 -12.99 -1.47
CA ARG A 133 7.84 -12.79 -0.08
C ARG A 133 6.36 -12.40 -0.01
N ARG A 134 5.91 -11.50 -0.88
CA ARG A 134 4.52 -11.05 -0.95
C ARG A 134 3.58 -12.19 -1.33
N ALA A 135 3.99 -13.03 -2.30
CA ALA A 135 3.22 -14.20 -2.69
C ALA A 135 3.10 -15.23 -1.56
N SER A 136 4.19 -15.48 -0.82
CA SER A 136 4.21 -16.35 0.36
C SER A 136 3.28 -15.82 1.45
N GLU A 137 3.39 -14.55 1.83
CA GLU A 137 2.51 -13.91 2.82
C GLU A 137 1.03 -13.99 2.41
N SER A 138 0.70 -13.71 1.14
CA SER A 138 -0.68 -13.77 0.64
C SER A 138 -1.27 -15.18 0.72
N ARG A 139 -0.50 -16.21 0.32
CA ARG A 139 -0.95 -17.61 0.41
C ARG A 139 -1.18 -18.03 1.86
N ARG A 140 -0.25 -17.69 2.74
CA ARG A 140 -0.32 -18.06 4.16
C ARG A 140 -1.54 -17.44 4.84
N TYR A 141 -1.76 -16.13 4.67
CA TYR A 141 -2.92 -15.46 5.27
C TYR A 141 -4.26 -15.89 4.67
N LEU A 142 -4.29 -16.23 3.37
CA LEU A 142 -5.48 -16.81 2.78
C LEU A 142 -5.79 -18.20 3.36
N SER A 143 -4.76 -19.02 3.56
CA SER A 143 -4.90 -20.36 4.14
C SER A 143 -5.29 -20.33 5.63
N MET A 144 -4.66 -19.48 6.43
CA MET A 144 -4.85 -19.43 7.89
C MET A 144 -6.12 -18.70 8.30
N TYR A 145 -6.44 -17.60 7.62
CA TYR A 145 -7.50 -16.67 8.06
C TYR A 145 -8.61 -16.46 7.02
N GLY A 146 -8.46 -17.03 5.82
CA GLY A 146 -9.41 -16.82 4.71
C GLY A 146 -9.40 -15.37 4.18
N VAL A 147 -8.33 -14.61 4.42
CA VAL A 147 -8.25 -13.19 4.06
C VAL A 147 -7.31 -12.94 2.89
N ASP A 148 -7.77 -12.18 1.91
CA ASP A 148 -6.94 -11.64 0.85
C ASP A 148 -6.47 -10.23 1.21
N ILE A 149 -5.19 -10.11 1.57
CA ILE A 149 -4.57 -8.83 1.94
C ILE A 149 -4.43 -7.85 0.77
N LYS A 150 -4.66 -8.30 -0.46
CA LYS A 150 -4.66 -7.46 -1.67
C LYS A 150 -6.04 -6.95 -2.05
N ASN A 151 -7.09 -7.43 -1.40
CA ASN A 151 -8.42 -6.88 -1.63
C ASN A 151 -8.51 -5.47 -1.02
N MET A 152 -8.52 -4.46 -1.89
CA MET A 152 -8.57 -3.05 -1.47
C MET A 152 -9.86 -2.68 -0.75
N ASP A 153 -10.90 -3.51 -0.82
CA ASP A 153 -12.15 -3.27 -0.10
C ASP A 153 -12.02 -3.44 1.42
N ASN A 154 -10.98 -4.12 1.87
CA ASN A 154 -10.65 -4.28 3.29
C ASN A 154 -10.15 -3.00 3.96
N TYR A 155 -9.86 -1.95 3.21
CA TYR A 155 -9.23 -0.73 3.74
C TYR A 155 -10.13 0.48 3.54
N ASP A 156 -10.04 1.44 4.46
CA ASP A 156 -10.76 2.72 4.37
C ASP A 156 -10.08 3.66 3.36
N LEU A 157 -8.75 3.61 3.28
CA LEU A 157 -7.94 4.46 2.43
C LEU A 157 -6.84 3.66 1.72
N VAL A 158 -6.69 3.85 0.41
CA VAL A 158 -5.56 3.35 -0.41
C VAL A 158 -4.70 4.54 -0.82
N LEU A 159 -3.46 4.60 -0.34
CA LEU A 159 -2.58 5.75 -0.50
C LEU A 159 -1.27 5.38 -1.20
N ASP A 160 -0.99 6.00 -2.36
CA ASP A 160 0.29 5.86 -3.04
C ASP A 160 1.38 6.71 -2.37
N THR A 161 2.48 6.05 -2.07
CA THR A 161 3.64 6.67 -1.39
C THR A 161 4.85 6.84 -2.30
N SER A 162 4.74 6.50 -3.59
CA SER A 162 5.88 6.41 -4.50
C SER A 162 6.67 7.72 -4.64
N PHE A 163 5.96 8.84 -4.78
CA PHE A 163 6.55 10.14 -5.15
C PHE A 163 6.27 11.25 -4.13
N VAL A 164 5.96 10.88 -2.91
CA VAL A 164 5.55 11.81 -1.86
C VAL A 164 6.44 11.62 -0.62
N PRO A 165 6.92 12.70 0.02
CA PRO A 165 7.68 12.61 1.27
C PRO A 165 6.85 11.97 2.39
N PRO A 166 7.49 11.24 3.32
CA PRO A 166 6.78 10.52 4.38
C PRO A 166 5.96 11.45 5.30
N GLU A 167 6.38 12.68 5.53
CA GLU A 167 5.65 13.69 6.29
C GLU A 167 4.31 14.03 5.62
N LYS A 168 4.33 14.20 4.29
CA LYS A 168 3.12 14.47 3.52
C LYS A 168 2.18 13.27 3.46
N VAL A 169 2.72 12.06 3.43
CA VAL A 169 1.95 10.82 3.56
C VAL A 169 1.26 10.78 4.91
N ALA A 170 1.99 11.02 6.02
CA ALA A 170 1.44 11.07 7.37
C ALA A 170 0.31 12.11 7.49
N ASP A 171 0.53 13.34 7.00
CA ASP A 171 -0.49 14.40 7.00
C ASP A 171 -1.74 14.00 6.21
N THR A 172 -1.55 13.27 5.10
CA THR A 172 -2.67 12.76 4.30
C THR A 172 -3.46 11.72 5.08
N VAL A 173 -2.81 10.75 5.72
CA VAL A 173 -3.47 9.75 6.57
C VAL A 173 -4.28 10.44 7.67
N LEU A 174 -3.67 11.37 8.40
CA LEU A 174 -4.34 12.11 9.49
C LEU A 174 -5.54 12.92 9.00
N LYS A 175 -5.43 13.55 7.83
CA LYS A 175 -6.55 14.25 7.19
C LYS A 175 -7.74 13.33 6.95
N TYR A 176 -7.51 12.16 6.34
CA TYR A 176 -8.57 11.22 6.02
C TYR A 176 -9.13 10.52 7.26
N TYR A 177 -8.29 10.20 8.24
CA TYR A 177 -8.75 9.73 9.56
C TYR A 177 -9.72 10.74 10.19
N LYS A 178 -9.36 12.03 10.22
CA LYS A 178 -10.24 13.08 10.74
C LYS A 178 -11.56 13.16 9.98
N MET A 179 -11.54 13.09 8.65
CA MET A 179 -12.75 13.07 7.83
C MET A 179 -13.64 11.86 8.17
N ALA A 180 -13.06 10.67 8.34
CA ALA A 180 -13.79 9.46 8.74
C ALA A 180 -14.45 9.63 10.12
N ARG A 181 -13.70 10.16 11.11
CA ARG A 181 -14.23 10.42 12.47
C ARG A 181 -15.35 11.47 12.50
N GLU A 182 -15.35 12.40 11.56
CA GLU A 182 -16.40 13.41 11.39
C GLU A 182 -17.58 12.91 10.53
N GLY A 183 -17.58 11.65 10.10
CA GLY A 183 -18.60 11.06 9.24
C GLY A 183 -18.65 11.67 7.82
N LYS A 184 -17.59 12.35 7.40
CA LYS A 184 -17.47 12.97 6.07
C LYS A 184 -17.15 11.93 5.02
N LYS A 185 -17.85 11.99 3.88
CA LYS A 185 -17.51 11.16 2.72
C LYS A 185 -16.20 11.60 2.08
N PHE A 186 -15.42 10.64 1.64
CA PHE A 186 -14.18 10.86 0.88
C PHE A 186 -13.96 9.75 -0.12
N ASP A 187 -13.11 10.02 -1.11
CA ASP A 187 -12.72 9.03 -2.09
C ASP A 187 -11.67 8.09 -1.52
N LYS A 188 -11.83 6.80 -1.78
CA LYS A 188 -11.01 5.73 -1.21
C LYS A 188 -9.56 5.74 -1.67
N TYR A 189 -9.31 6.11 -2.94
CA TYR A 189 -7.98 6.08 -3.54
C TYR A 189 -7.35 7.47 -3.56
N VAL A 190 -6.12 7.58 -3.09
CA VAL A 190 -5.30 8.80 -3.14
C VAL A 190 -3.97 8.44 -3.79
N LEU A 191 -3.85 8.71 -5.07
CA LEU A 191 -2.82 8.17 -5.93
C LEU A 191 -1.98 9.26 -6.58
N SER A 192 -0.70 8.98 -6.82
CA SER A 192 0.12 9.81 -7.69
C SER A 192 -0.38 9.71 -9.14
N PRO A 193 -0.50 10.82 -9.88
CA PRO A 193 -0.80 10.77 -11.31
C PRO A 193 0.11 9.83 -12.10
N LYS A 194 1.37 9.70 -11.70
CA LYS A 194 2.36 8.81 -12.32
C LYS A 194 2.08 7.31 -12.14
N ARG A 195 1.09 6.96 -11.32
CA ARG A 195 0.64 5.59 -11.07
C ARG A 195 -0.66 5.25 -11.78
N ILE A 196 -1.28 6.22 -12.47
CA ILE A 196 -2.60 6.06 -13.07
C ILE A 196 -2.44 5.96 -14.59
N TYR A 197 -2.63 4.76 -15.09
CA TYR A 197 -2.60 4.44 -16.52
C TYR A 197 -3.92 4.81 -17.19
N PRO A 198 -3.93 5.13 -18.49
CA PRO A 198 -5.19 5.35 -19.22
C PRO A 198 -5.92 4.02 -19.46
N LEU A 199 -7.25 4.04 -19.41
CA LEU A 199 -8.10 2.91 -19.80
C LEU A 199 -9.40 3.43 -20.41
N SER A 200 -9.32 4.07 -21.61
CA SER A 200 -10.48 4.64 -22.32
C SER A 200 -11.47 5.37 -21.41
N PRO A 201 -11.00 6.36 -20.61
CA PRO A 201 -11.81 6.95 -19.55
C PRO A 201 -13.01 7.69 -20.12
N LYS A 202 -14.19 7.44 -19.51
CA LYS A 202 -15.39 8.22 -19.80
C LYS A 202 -15.24 9.65 -19.25
N GLU A 203 -15.90 10.61 -19.89
CA GLU A 203 -16.01 11.94 -19.31
C GLU A 203 -16.99 11.91 -18.13
N ASP A 204 -16.52 12.41 -17.00
CA ASP A 204 -17.29 12.54 -15.76
C ASP A 204 -16.71 13.71 -14.96
N ASN A 205 -17.50 14.25 -14.05
CA ASN A 205 -17.06 15.28 -13.11
C ASN A 205 -16.22 14.72 -11.94
N LYS A 206 -16.09 13.40 -11.84
CA LYS A 206 -15.31 12.72 -10.80
C LYS A 206 -14.25 11.83 -11.43
N ILE A 207 -13.09 11.85 -10.83
CA ILE A 207 -12.00 10.95 -11.20
C ILE A 207 -12.26 9.59 -10.60
N ALA A 208 -12.33 8.55 -11.44
CA ALA A 208 -12.48 7.18 -10.99
C ALA A 208 -11.37 6.29 -11.57
N VAL A 209 -10.91 5.33 -10.74
CA VAL A 209 -9.88 4.37 -11.12
C VAL A 209 -10.36 2.95 -10.87
N ALA A 210 -10.03 2.05 -11.81
CA ALA A 210 -10.06 0.61 -11.58
C ALA A 210 -8.67 0.13 -11.14
N GLU A 211 -8.63 -0.86 -10.26
CA GLU A 211 -7.39 -1.49 -9.83
C GLU A 211 -7.34 -2.91 -10.41
N ARG A 212 -6.17 -3.29 -10.94
CA ARG A 212 -5.89 -4.66 -11.36
C ARG A 212 -4.41 -4.99 -11.15
N ASP A 213 -4.14 -6.06 -10.42
CA ASP A 213 -2.78 -6.55 -10.13
C ASP A 213 -1.84 -5.51 -9.50
N GLY A 214 -2.39 -4.55 -8.75
CA GLY A 214 -1.67 -3.46 -8.09
C GLY A 214 -1.36 -2.27 -9.01
N ASP A 215 -1.83 -2.28 -10.26
CA ASP A 215 -1.84 -1.13 -11.17
C ASP A 215 -3.19 -0.43 -11.16
N PHE A 216 -3.19 0.88 -11.34
CA PHE A 216 -4.39 1.72 -11.30
C PHE A 216 -4.66 2.32 -12.68
N PHE A 217 -5.92 2.29 -13.10
CA PHE A 217 -6.33 2.68 -14.44
C PHE A 217 -7.43 3.73 -14.36
N LEU A 218 -7.23 4.86 -15.04
CA LEU A 218 -8.24 5.90 -15.14
C LEU A 218 -9.41 5.40 -16.00
N VAL A 219 -10.60 5.35 -15.41
CA VAL A 219 -11.83 4.90 -16.09
C VAL A 219 -12.87 6.01 -16.24
N ALA A 220 -12.73 7.12 -15.48
CA ALA A 220 -13.57 8.31 -15.63
C ALA A 220 -12.85 9.58 -15.18
N GLY A 221 -13.33 10.74 -15.65
CA GLY A 221 -12.85 12.06 -15.25
C GLY A 221 -11.55 12.50 -15.92
N LYS A 222 -11.36 12.17 -17.22
CA LYS A 222 -10.13 12.50 -17.98
C LYS A 222 -9.77 13.98 -17.91
N THR A 223 -10.72 14.85 -18.19
CA THR A 223 -10.49 16.31 -18.23
C THR A 223 -10.05 16.85 -16.87
N GLN A 224 -10.69 16.43 -15.79
CA GLN A 224 -10.33 16.81 -14.41
C GLN A 224 -8.94 16.29 -14.06
N PHE A 225 -8.66 15.03 -14.37
CA PHE A 225 -7.37 14.42 -14.11
C PHE A 225 -6.23 15.19 -14.79
N LEU A 226 -6.34 15.45 -16.10
CA LEU A 226 -5.34 16.20 -16.87
C LEU A 226 -5.16 17.64 -16.35
N SER A 227 -6.24 18.29 -15.90
CA SER A 227 -6.16 19.60 -15.26
C SER A 227 -5.33 19.56 -13.97
N LEU A 228 -5.51 18.55 -13.12
CA LEU A 228 -4.73 18.38 -11.89
C LEU A 228 -3.25 18.06 -12.19
N VAL A 229 -2.98 17.24 -13.22
CA VAL A 229 -1.62 16.96 -13.69
C VAL A 229 -0.89 18.22 -14.11
N LYS A 230 -1.54 19.06 -14.96
CA LYS A 230 -0.98 20.34 -15.43
C LYS A 230 -0.69 21.32 -14.26
N ARG A 231 -1.46 21.24 -13.18
CA ARG A 231 -1.24 22.02 -11.97
C ARG A 231 -0.15 21.45 -11.06
N GLY A 232 0.48 20.34 -11.42
CA GLY A 232 1.56 19.70 -10.67
C GLY A 232 1.12 19.02 -9.37
N VAL A 233 -0.15 18.62 -9.28
CA VAL A 233 -0.69 17.91 -8.10
C VAL A 233 0.03 16.58 -7.92
N LYS A 234 0.51 16.30 -6.71
CA LYS A 234 1.28 15.09 -6.41
C LYS A 234 0.43 13.89 -6.06
N LEU A 235 -0.76 14.11 -5.51
CA LEU A 235 -1.73 13.08 -5.12
C LEU A 235 -3.11 13.51 -5.60
N VAL A 236 -3.80 12.61 -6.28
CA VAL A 236 -5.17 12.80 -6.79
C VAL A 236 -6.11 11.88 -6.04
N SER A 237 -7.21 12.42 -5.56
CA SER A 237 -8.30 11.68 -4.94
C SER A 237 -9.18 11.06 -6.02
N CYS A 238 -9.41 9.75 -5.95
CA CYS A 238 -10.13 9.00 -6.96
C CYS A 238 -11.16 8.07 -6.32
N GLN A 239 -12.31 7.93 -6.96
CA GLN A 239 -13.31 6.93 -6.61
C GLN A 239 -12.92 5.56 -7.17
N LYS A 240 -13.45 4.48 -6.58
CA LYS A 240 -13.39 3.16 -7.18
C LYS A 240 -14.28 3.13 -8.41
N GLY A 241 -13.76 2.63 -9.52
CA GLY A 241 -14.47 2.41 -10.76
C GLY A 241 -14.22 1.02 -11.30
N GLU A 242 -14.96 0.64 -12.33
CA GLU A 242 -14.80 -0.59 -13.09
C GLU A 242 -14.29 -0.27 -14.48
N GLY A 243 -13.45 -1.13 -15.04
CA GLY A 243 -12.85 -0.96 -16.36
C GLY A 243 -12.86 -2.25 -17.17
N ASP A 244 -12.98 -2.10 -18.47
CA ASP A 244 -12.75 -3.19 -19.43
C ASP A 244 -11.28 -3.18 -19.85
N PHE A 245 -10.56 -4.24 -19.51
CA PHE A 245 -9.12 -4.36 -19.71
C PHE A 245 -8.82 -5.07 -21.03
N CYS A 246 -8.89 -4.31 -22.13
CA CYS A 246 -8.51 -4.79 -23.46
C CYS A 246 -7.04 -4.45 -23.75
N ALA A 247 -6.25 -5.46 -24.14
CA ALA A 247 -4.84 -5.30 -24.50
C ALA A 247 -4.63 -4.77 -25.92
N GLU A 248 -5.62 -4.96 -26.82
CA GLU A 248 -5.52 -4.57 -28.21
C GLU A 248 -5.35 -3.07 -28.38
N GLY A 249 -4.30 -2.65 -29.07
CA GLY A 249 -3.99 -1.24 -29.31
C GLY A 249 -3.53 -0.44 -28.08
N TYR A 250 -3.37 -1.06 -26.91
CA TYR A 250 -3.07 -0.36 -25.66
C TYR A 250 -1.77 0.43 -25.69
N ARG A 251 -0.73 -0.07 -26.39
CA ARG A 251 0.55 0.66 -26.51
C ARG A 251 0.37 2.03 -27.20
N ALA A 252 -0.40 2.08 -28.28
CA ALA A 252 -0.69 3.34 -28.97
C ALA A 252 -1.53 4.29 -28.11
N GLN A 253 -2.46 3.74 -27.34
CA GLN A 253 -3.23 4.53 -26.35
C GLN A 253 -2.31 5.12 -25.28
N LEU A 254 -1.35 4.35 -24.77
CA LEU A 254 -0.37 4.80 -23.77
C LEU A 254 0.51 5.93 -24.32
N GLU A 255 1.05 5.78 -25.54
CA GLU A 255 1.86 6.81 -26.21
C GLU A 255 1.08 8.12 -26.42
N THR A 256 -0.19 8.04 -26.79
CA THR A 256 -1.07 9.20 -26.91
C THR A 256 -1.27 9.87 -25.55
N TRP A 257 -1.51 9.07 -24.50
CA TRP A 257 -1.68 9.56 -23.14
C TRP A 257 -0.43 10.24 -22.59
N GLU A 258 0.75 9.69 -22.86
CA GLU A 258 2.03 10.31 -22.47
C GLU A 258 2.20 11.70 -23.09
N LYS A 259 1.81 11.88 -24.36
CA LYS A 259 1.83 13.19 -25.04
C LYS A 259 0.84 14.17 -24.42
N GLU A 260 -0.38 13.73 -24.09
CA GLU A 260 -1.43 14.58 -23.51
C GLU A 260 -1.14 14.98 -22.07
N SER A 261 -0.67 14.03 -21.26
CA SER A 261 -0.47 14.20 -19.81
C SER A 261 0.92 14.73 -19.44
N GLY A 262 1.93 14.49 -20.29
CA GLY A 262 3.33 14.72 -19.97
C GLY A 262 3.89 13.71 -18.94
N ILE A 263 3.18 12.61 -18.67
CA ILE A 263 3.60 11.55 -17.75
C ILE A 263 4.18 10.40 -18.58
N ALA A 264 5.48 10.13 -18.45
CA ALA A 264 6.10 8.96 -19.04
C ALA A 264 5.94 7.74 -18.13
N PHE A 265 5.63 6.59 -18.73
CA PHE A 265 5.49 5.32 -18.04
C PHE A 265 6.65 4.39 -18.41
N SER A 266 7.30 3.82 -17.40
CA SER A 266 8.46 2.93 -17.59
C SER A 266 8.10 1.55 -18.14
N ARG A 267 6.82 1.16 -18.05
CA ARG A 267 6.33 -0.16 -18.49
C ARG A 267 4.87 -0.14 -18.92
N VAL A 268 4.50 -1.13 -19.74
CA VAL A 268 3.10 -1.50 -19.95
C VAL A 268 2.66 -2.41 -18.80
N PRO A 269 1.49 -2.18 -18.19
CA PRO A 269 0.93 -3.07 -17.17
C PRO A 269 0.85 -4.52 -17.63
N ALA A 270 1.12 -5.47 -16.71
CA ALA A 270 1.17 -6.90 -17.07
C ALA A 270 -0.17 -7.41 -17.60
N CYS A 271 -1.28 -6.95 -17.04
CA CYS A 271 -2.65 -7.31 -17.47
C CYS A 271 -3.03 -6.79 -18.87
N LEU A 272 -2.21 -5.94 -19.49
CA LEU A 272 -2.41 -5.34 -20.82
C LEU A 272 -1.25 -5.63 -21.79
N LYS A 273 -0.38 -6.56 -21.44
CA LYS A 273 0.60 -7.12 -22.38
C LYS A 273 -0.12 -8.14 -23.25
N GLY A 274 -0.38 -7.78 -24.49
CA GLY A 274 -0.87 -8.70 -25.53
C GLY A 274 0.23 -9.57 -26.09
#